data_55e65592745257471bc3e7bda73fe400
#
_entry.id   55e65592745257471bc3e7bda73fe400
#
_cell.length_a   1.000
_cell.length_b   1.000
_cell.length_c   1.000
_cell.angle_alpha   90.00
_cell.angle_beta   90.00
_cell.angle_gamma   90.00
#
_symmetry.space_group_name_H-M   'P 1'
#
loop_
_entity.id
_entity.type
_entity.pdbx_description
1 polymer ?
#
loop_
_entity_poly.entity_id
_entity_poly.type
_entity_poly.pdbx_seq_one_letter_code
_entity_poly.pdbx_strand_id
1 'polypeptide(L)'
;AGGTGIATVVGSTDTVTVNIDSTVATNNAANVWVKSQQGRTFTGNITGSTTLDLTYQNFIVTATGSFTLANPSTEVAGQSGVIVLIQDGTGGRTISLGTDYETAGGAGLTISTGANAVDVIPYFVKAAGSIQLGAPQLAFA
;
A
#
# COMPACT_ATOMS: atom_id res chain seq x y z
N ALA A 1 11.46 11.43 -33.05
CA ALA A 1 10.29 11.38 -32.18
C ALA A 1 10.15 9.96 -31.68
N GLY A 2 10.49 9.76 -30.41
CA GLY A 2 10.36 8.44 -29.78
C GLY A 2 8.86 8.15 -29.54
N GLY A 3 8.44 6.97 -30.00
CA GLY A 3 7.23 6.35 -29.50
C GLY A 3 7.40 5.91 -28.04
N THR A 4 6.61 4.96 -27.58
CA THR A 4 6.79 4.34 -26.24
C THR A 4 8.11 3.58 -26.16
N GLY A 5 9.22 4.27 -25.86
CA GLY A 5 10.56 3.72 -25.80
C GLY A 5 11.56 4.57 -26.61
N ILE A 6 12.82 4.32 -26.38
CA ILE A 6 13.91 4.97 -27.14
C ILE A 6 14.22 4.07 -28.34
N ALA A 7 13.85 4.54 -29.55
CA ALA A 7 14.28 3.91 -30.79
C ALA A 7 15.34 4.79 -31.44
N THR A 8 16.56 4.26 -31.63
CA THR A 8 17.62 4.92 -32.39
C THR A 8 17.90 4.14 -33.65
N VAL A 9 17.85 4.79 -34.81
CA VAL A 9 18.34 4.24 -36.09
C VAL A 9 19.70 4.84 -36.34
N VAL A 10 20.73 4.02 -36.39
CA VAL A 10 22.12 4.44 -36.61
C VAL A 10 22.51 4.05 -38.02
N GLY A 11 23.13 4.98 -38.77
CA GLY A 11 23.78 4.67 -40.03
C GLY A 11 25.04 3.83 -39.80
N SER A 12 25.59 3.26 -40.86
CA SER A 12 26.66 2.27 -40.79
C SER A 12 28.01 2.75 -40.19
N THR A 13 28.11 4.03 -39.85
CA THR A 13 29.37 4.65 -39.36
C THR A 13 29.21 5.43 -38.05
N ASP A 14 28.02 5.53 -37.50
CA ASP A 14 27.78 6.27 -36.25
C ASP A 14 27.49 5.33 -35.07
N THR A 15 28.11 5.61 -33.94
CA THR A 15 27.81 4.94 -32.69
C THR A 15 26.91 5.85 -31.84
N VAL A 16 25.67 5.41 -31.57
CA VAL A 16 24.82 6.07 -30.61
C VAL A 16 24.91 5.31 -29.29
N THR A 17 25.43 5.97 -28.28
CA THR A 17 25.45 5.42 -26.93
C THR A 17 24.19 5.92 -26.20
N VAL A 18 23.29 5.00 -25.85
CA VAL A 18 22.16 5.30 -24.97
C VAL A 18 22.53 4.86 -23.56
N ASN A 19 22.84 5.81 -22.70
CA ASN A 19 23.05 5.53 -21.29
C ASN A 19 21.68 5.46 -20.60
N ILE A 20 21.30 4.27 -20.19
CA ILE A 20 20.17 4.06 -19.31
C ILE A 20 20.72 4.20 -17.89
N ASP A 21 20.25 5.21 -17.17
CA ASP A 21 20.65 5.36 -15.77
C ASP A 21 19.99 4.30 -14.87
N SER A 22 20.40 4.25 -13.63
CA SER A 22 19.94 3.25 -12.66
C SER A 22 18.45 3.39 -12.27
N THR A 23 17.75 4.37 -12.84
CA THR A 23 16.31 4.59 -12.59
C THR A 23 15.41 3.88 -13.60
N VAL A 24 15.98 3.39 -14.72
CA VAL A 24 15.22 2.71 -15.77
C VAL A 24 15.31 1.20 -15.57
N ALA A 25 14.18 0.57 -15.27
CA ALA A 25 14.06 -0.89 -15.25
C ALA A 25 14.03 -1.44 -16.69
N THR A 26 14.91 -2.40 -17.00
CA THR A 26 14.93 -3.07 -18.31
C THR A 26 14.07 -4.32 -18.29
N ASN A 27 13.27 -4.53 -19.34
CA ASN A 27 12.21 -5.55 -19.35
C ASN A 27 12.72 -7.01 -19.44
N ASN A 28 13.98 -7.25 -19.86
CA ASN A 28 14.51 -8.59 -20.13
C ASN A 28 15.73 -8.97 -19.27
N ALA A 29 16.00 -8.25 -18.18
CA ALA A 29 17.11 -8.52 -17.29
C ALA A 29 16.62 -8.73 -15.86
N ALA A 30 17.33 -9.50 -15.08
CA ALA A 30 17.17 -9.50 -13.64
C ALA A 30 17.52 -8.11 -13.11
N ASN A 31 16.53 -7.33 -12.73
CA ASN A 31 16.74 -5.99 -12.18
C ASN A 31 17.23 -6.13 -10.74
N VAL A 32 18.49 -5.90 -10.51
CA VAL A 32 19.08 -5.87 -9.17
C VAL A 32 19.04 -4.42 -8.68
N TRP A 33 18.18 -4.17 -7.69
CA TRP A 33 18.09 -2.87 -7.05
C TRP A 33 19.16 -2.77 -5.96
N VAL A 34 20.10 -1.85 -6.11
CA VAL A 34 21.19 -1.63 -5.15
C VAL A 34 20.76 -0.80 -3.93
N LYS A 35 19.53 -0.28 -3.94
CA LYS A 35 18.92 0.44 -2.82
C LYS A 35 17.56 -0.17 -2.53
N SER A 36 17.12 -0.06 -1.27
CA SER A 36 15.77 -0.47 -0.87
C SER A 36 14.72 0.20 -1.73
N GLN A 37 13.78 -0.57 -2.24
CA GLN A 37 12.59 -0.03 -2.88
C GLN A 37 11.59 0.32 -1.78
N GLN A 38 11.23 1.59 -1.69
CA GLN A 38 10.23 2.06 -0.72
C GLN A 38 8.87 2.12 -1.42
N GLY A 39 7.89 1.39 -0.89
CA GLY A 39 6.51 1.55 -1.31
C GLY A 39 5.98 2.94 -0.96
N ARG A 40 5.13 3.51 -1.82
CA ARG A 40 4.45 4.78 -1.50
C ARG A 40 3.69 4.62 -0.20
N THR A 41 3.89 5.54 0.73
CA THR A 41 3.25 5.52 2.05
C THR A 41 2.36 6.74 2.21
N PHE A 42 1.11 6.51 2.58
CA PHE A 42 0.19 7.55 3.02
C PHE A 42 0.31 7.74 4.54
N THR A 43 0.30 8.98 5.00
CA THR A 43 0.23 9.29 6.43
C THR A 43 -0.87 10.30 6.68
N GLY A 44 -1.76 10.03 7.66
CA GLY A 44 -2.87 10.93 7.95
C GLY A 44 -3.77 10.46 9.08
N ASN A 45 -4.77 11.29 9.41
CA ASN A 45 -5.79 10.97 10.40
C ASN A 45 -7.00 10.34 9.73
N ILE A 46 -7.66 9.41 10.44
CA ILE A 46 -8.87 8.74 9.98
C ILE A 46 -9.97 8.80 11.05
N THR A 47 -11.20 8.96 10.59
CA THR A 47 -12.40 8.96 11.43
C THR A 47 -13.65 8.75 10.57
N GLY A 48 -14.74 8.27 11.14
CA GLY A 48 -16.00 8.06 10.41
C GLY A 48 -15.86 7.10 9.25
N SER A 49 -16.37 7.43 8.06
CA SER A 49 -16.18 6.62 6.85
C SER A 49 -14.92 7.08 6.14
N THR A 50 -13.92 6.21 6.07
CA THR A 50 -12.61 6.49 5.46
C THR A 50 -12.32 5.49 4.36
N THR A 51 -12.01 5.97 3.16
CA THR A 51 -11.57 5.16 2.03
C THR A 51 -10.04 5.26 1.90
N LEU A 52 -9.35 4.13 1.87
CA LEU A 52 -7.92 4.09 1.59
C LEU A 52 -7.70 4.18 0.08
N ASP A 53 -6.82 5.09 -0.35
CA ASP A 53 -6.39 5.17 -1.74
C ASP A 53 -5.26 4.14 -1.97
N LEU A 54 -5.59 2.99 -2.55
CA LEU A 54 -4.64 1.91 -2.81
C LEU A 54 -3.65 2.20 -3.96
N THR A 55 -3.60 3.43 -4.48
CA THR A 55 -2.42 3.89 -5.23
C THR A 55 -1.18 4.03 -4.32
N TYR A 56 -1.39 4.09 -3.00
CA TYR A 56 -0.35 3.91 -1.97
C TYR A 56 -0.24 2.43 -1.60
N GLN A 57 0.95 2.02 -1.21
CA GLN A 57 1.22 0.65 -0.79
C GLN A 57 1.15 0.48 0.73
N ASN A 58 1.55 1.49 1.47
CA ASN A 58 1.57 1.45 2.92
C ASN A 58 0.79 2.63 3.51
N PHE A 59 0.25 2.43 4.68
CA PHE A 59 -0.55 3.43 5.39
C PHE A 59 -0.08 3.57 6.82
N ILE A 60 0.16 4.80 7.26
CA ILE A 60 0.39 5.15 8.67
C ILE A 60 -0.76 6.06 9.05
N VAL A 61 -1.75 5.54 9.77
CA VAL A 61 -2.98 6.26 10.04
C VAL A 61 -3.27 6.37 11.53
N THR A 62 -3.64 7.55 11.98
CA THR A 62 -4.07 7.80 13.36
C THR A 62 -5.59 7.86 13.40
N ALA A 63 -6.20 6.96 14.17
CA ALA A 63 -7.64 6.98 14.42
C ALA A 63 -7.96 8.06 15.45
N THR A 64 -8.60 9.14 15.00
CA THR A 64 -9.06 10.25 15.86
C THR A 64 -10.53 10.12 16.25
N GLY A 65 -11.19 9.08 15.79
CA GLY A 65 -12.54 8.62 16.12
C GLY A 65 -12.72 7.19 15.68
N SER A 66 -13.80 6.53 16.10
CA SER A 66 -14.18 5.23 15.53
C SER A 66 -14.48 5.38 14.05
N PHE A 67 -14.10 4.39 13.24
CA PHE A 67 -14.13 4.52 11.79
C PHE A 67 -14.54 3.23 11.08
N THR A 68 -14.99 3.39 9.85
CA THR A 68 -15.21 2.30 8.90
C THR A 68 -14.20 2.45 7.75
N LEU A 69 -13.44 1.41 7.45
CA LEU A 69 -12.72 1.32 6.19
C LEU A 69 -13.75 1.05 5.10
N ALA A 70 -14.12 2.11 4.36
CA ALA A 70 -15.03 1.99 3.23
C ALA A 70 -14.34 1.34 2.03
N ASN A 71 -15.11 0.70 1.16
CA ASN A 71 -14.59 0.02 -0.02
C ASN A 71 -13.79 0.98 -0.89
N PRO A 72 -12.55 0.65 -1.26
CA PRO A 72 -11.75 1.45 -2.18
C PRO A 72 -12.23 1.25 -3.63
N SER A 73 -11.65 2.02 -4.53
CA SER A 73 -11.87 1.90 -5.98
C SER A 73 -10.56 1.95 -6.77
N THR A 74 -9.45 1.88 -6.08
CA THR A 74 -8.09 2.02 -6.64
C THR A 74 -7.25 0.75 -6.47
N GLU A 75 -7.87 -0.33 -6.02
CA GLU A 75 -7.22 -1.61 -5.78
C GLU A 75 -6.82 -2.31 -7.09
N VAL A 76 -5.63 -2.91 -7.09
CA VAL A 76 -5.11 -3.72 -8.19
C VAL A 76 -4.72 -5.10 -7.66
N ALA A 77 -5.19 -6.15 -8.33
CA ALA A 77 -4.87 -7.53 -7.96
C ALA A 77 -3.36 -7.77 -7.89
N GLY A 78 -2.91 -8.45 -6.84
CA GLY A 78 -1.50 -8.70 -6.55
C GLY A 78 -0.82 -7.64 -5.70
N GLN A 79 -1.50 -6.53 -5.42
CA GLN A 79 -0.99 -5.49 -4.52
C GLN A 79 -0.98 -6.00 -3.07
N SER A 80 0.04 -5.62 -2.33
CA SER A 80 0.18 -5.95 -0.91
C SER A 80 0.89 -4.83 -0.16
N GLY A 81 0.64 -4.76 1.12
CA GLY A 81 1.26 -3.76 1.98
C GLY A 81 0.84 -3.91 3.44
N VAL A 82 1.02 -2.84 4.19
CA VAL A 82 0.65 -2.80 5.60
C VAL A 82 -0.12 -1.52 5.93
N ILE A 83 -1.04 -1.65 6.89
CA ILE A 83 -1.69 -0.53 7.56
C ILE A 83 -1.14 -0.49 8.98
N VAL A 84 -0.39 0.55 9.30
CA VAL A 84 0.01 0.88 10.66
C VAL A 84 -1.08 1.76 11.22
N LEU A 85 -1.86 1.21 12.15
CA LEU A 85 -2.98 1.88 12.79
C LEU A 85 -2.56 2.35 14.18
N ILE A 86 -2.71 3.64 14.43
CA ILE A 86 -2.34 4.29 15.68
C ILE A 86 -3.63 4.79 16.35
N GLN A 87 -3.84 4.46 17.61
CA GLN A 87 -4.86 5.10 18.43
C GLN A 87 -4.40 6.52 18.77
N ASP A 88 -5.31 7.48 18.80
CA ASP A 88 -4.97 8.82 19.31
C ASP A 88 -4.70 8.82 20.82
N GLY A 89 -4.38 9.98 21.38
CA GLY A 89 -4.09 10.14 22.81
C GLY A 89 -5.28 9.83 23.74
N THR A 90 -6.49 9.67 23.21
CA THR A 90 -7.70 9.26 23.96
C THR A 90 -7.86 7.73 23.94
N GLY A 91 -7.57 7.09 22.83
CA GLY A 91 -7.81 5.67 22.62
C GLY A 91 -9.31 5.33 22.49
N GLY A 92 -9.61 4.03 22.58
CA GLY A 92 -11.00 3.54 22.53
C GLY A 92 -11.62 3.55 21.12
N ARG A 93 -10.84 3.81 20.07
CA ARG A 93 -11.36 3.86 18.70
C ARG A 93 -11.56 2.44 18.17
N THR A 94 -12.70 2.23 17.53
CA THR A 94 -13.09 0.95 16.94
C THR A 94 -13.05 1.00 15.42
N ILE A 95 -12.88 -0.16 14.79
CA ILE A 95 -12.86 -0.33 13.34
C ILE A 95 -14.06 -1.15 12.89
N SER A 96 -14.68 -0.74 11.79
CA SER A 96 -15.57 -1.55 10.98
C SER A 96 -15.02 -1.69 9.57
N LEU A 97 -15.43 -2.71 8.84
CA LEU A 97 -14.92 -3.01 7.50
C LEU A 97 -16.06 -2.90 6.47
N GLY A 98 -15.76 -2.31 5.34
CA GLY A 98 -16.57 -2.41 4.14
C GLY A 98 -16.54 -3.83 3.57
N THR A 99 -17.45 -4.12 2.65
CA THR A 99 -17.69 -5.48 2.12
C THR A 99 -16.53 -6.05 1.31
N ASP A 100 -15.64 -5.20 0.80
CA ASP A 100 -14.49 -5.62 0.01
C ASP A 100 -13.31 -6.11 0.87
N TYR A 101 -13.35 -5.83 2.18
CA TYR A 101 -12.35 -6.32 3.12
C TYR A 101 -12.74 -7.66 3.72
N GLU A 102 -11.92 -8.66 3.46
CA GLU A 102 -12.10 -10.03 3.91
C GLU A 102 -11.14 -10.33 5.09
N THR A 103 -11.65 -10.97 6.13
CA THR A 103 -10.85 -11.47 7.25
C THR A 103 -11.03 -12.98 7.40
N ALA A 104 -10.09 -13.65 8.06
CA ALA A 104 -10.16 -15.08 8.28
C ALA A 104 -11.48 -15.44 9.00
N GLY A 105 -12.28 -16.32 8.38
CA GLY A 105 -13.59 -16.73 8.88
C GLY A 105 -14.65 -15.62 8.96
N GLY A 106 -14.41 -14.46 8.34
CA GLY A 106 -15.34 -13.32 8.39
C GLY A 106 -15.45 -12.68 9.79
N ALA A 107 -14.48 -12.89 10.66
CA ALA A 107 -14.55 -12.48 12.07
C ALA A 107 -14.38 -10.96 12.31
N GLY A 108 -14.05 -10.19 11.27
CA GLY A 108 -13.66 -8.79 11.41
C GLY A 108 -12.23 -8.62 11.95
N LEU A 109 -11.88 -7.40 12.34
CA LEU A 109 -10.59 -7.11 12.96
C LEU A 109 -10.76 -6.75 14.44
N THR A 110 -9.90 -7.32 15.27
CA THR A 110 -9.71 -6.87 16.65
C THR A 110 -8.44 -6.01 16.67
N ILE A 111 -8.56 -4.78 17.15
CA ILE A 111 -7.46 -3.83 17.27
C ILE A 111 -7.24 -3.43 18.74
N SER A 112 -6.05 -2.94 19.04
CA SER A 112 -5.73 -2.37 20.35
C SER A 112 -6.54 -1.09 20.59
N THR A 113 -7.01 -0.91 21.82
CA THR A 113 -7.84 0.26 22.21
C THR A 113 -7.14 1.22 23.16
N GLY A 114 -5.95 0.89 23.64
CA GLY A 114 -5.17 1.77 24.50
C GLY A 114 -4.79 3.09 23.80
N ALA A 115 -4.71 4.18 24.53
CA ALA A 115 -4.23 5.45 24.00
C ALA A 115 -2.82 5.27 23.41
N ASN A 116 -2.58 5.84 22.23
CA ASN A 116 -1.34 5.74 21.45
C ASN A 116 -0.92 4.32 21.07
N ALA A 117 -1.75 3.30 21.28
CA ALA A 117 -1.44 1.93 20.85
C ALA A 117 -1.24 1.88 19.33
N VAL A 118 -0.28 1.09 18.90
CA VAL A 118 0.08 0.91 17.48
C VAL A 118 -0.14 -0.53 17.08
N ASP A 119 -0.91 -0.74 16.02
CA ASP A 119 -1.14 -2.06 15.44
C ASP A 119 -0.65 -2.10 13.99
N VAL A 120 -0.18 -3.26 13.54
CA VAL A 120 0.23 -3.47 12.16
C VAL A 120 -0.68 -4.53 11.52
N ILE A 121 -1.38 -4.16 10.46
CA ILE A 121 -2.35 -4.98 9.76
C ILE A 121 -1.83 -5.22 8.34
N PRO A 122 -1.36 -6.43 7.98
CA PRO A 122 -0.97 -6.75 6.62
C PRO A 122 -2.20 -6.91 5.73
N TYR A 123 -2.06 -6.59 4.45
CA TYR A 123 -3.11 -6.82 3.47
C TYR A 123 -2.59 -7.35 2.13
N PHE A 124 -3.47 -8.03 1.39
CA PHE A 124 -3.25 -8.47 0.01
C PHE A 124 -4.53 -8.30 -0.80
N VAL A 125 -4.42 -7.68 -1.97
CA VAL A 125 -5.52 -7.54 -2.92
C VAL A 125 -5.59 -8.77 -3.81
N LYS A 126 -6.57 -9.63 -3.60
CA LYS A 126 -6.79 -10.84 -4.39
C LYS A 126 -7.41 -10.51 -5.76
N ALA A 127 -8.36 -9.61 -5.77
CA ALA A 127 -9.07 -9.11 -6.95
C ALA A 127 -9.72 -7.75 -6.61
N ALA A 128 -10.26 -7.06 -7.61
CA ALA A 128 -11.12 -5.91 -7.36
C ALA A 128 -12.31 -6.33 -6.47
N GLY A 129 -12.59 -5.56 -5.43
CA GLY A 129 -13.61 -5.89 -4.43
C GLY A 129 -13.25 -7.06 -3.50
N SER A 130 -11.97 -7.47 -3.43
CA SER A 130 -11.54 -8.58 -2.57
C SER A 130 -10.15 -8.30 -1.99
N ILE A 131 -10.12 -7.76 -0.79
CA ILE A 131 -8.91 -7.36 -0.06
C ILE A 131 -8.80 -8.20 1.21
N GLN A 132 -7.84 -9.09 1.24
CA GLN A 132 -7.60 -9.98 2.35
C GLN A 132 -6.76 -9.27 3.42
N LEU A 133 -7.28 -9.18 4.62
CA LEU A 133 -6.57 -8.65 5.79
C LEU A 133 -6.01 -9.79 6.62
N GLY A 134 -4.73 -9.71 6.93
CA GLY A 134 -4.11 -10.61 7.89
C GLY A 134 -4.46 -10.24 9.34
N ALA A 135 -4.17 -11.14 10.27
CA ALA A 135 -4.35 -10.87 11.67
C ALA A 135 -3.50 -9.67 12.11
N PRO A 136 -4.08 -8.67 12.80
CA PRO A 136 -3.32 -7.56 13.33
C PRO A 136 -2.25 -8.04 14.32
N GLN A 137 -1.07 -7.46 14.21
CA GLN A 137 -0.07 -7.53 15.26
C GLN A 137 -0.30 -6.34 16.18
N LEU A 138 -0.56 -6.62 17.46
CA LEU A 138 -1.15 -5.67 18.38
C LEU A 138 -0.13 -4.99 19.29
N ALA A 139 -0.44 -3.75 19.69
CA ALA A 139 0.21 -3.03 20.79
C ALA A 139 1.74 -2.92 20.68
N PHE A 140 2.24 -2.55 19.53
CA PHE A 140 3.64 -2.16 19.43
C PHE A 140 3.94 -0.96 20.35
N ALA A 141 5.02 -1.05 21.12
CA ALA A 141 5.48 -0.02 22.05
C ALA A 141 6.68 0.76 21.47
#